data_2a8a2a05ffdee123fedcce345cb8f61d
#
_entry.id   2a8a2a05ffdee123fedcce345cb8f61d
#
_cell.length_a   1.000
_cell.length_b   1.000
_cell.length_c   1.000
_cell.angle_alpha   90.00
_cell.angle_beta   90.00
_cell.angle_gamma   90.00
#
_symmetry.space_group_name_H-M   'P 1'
#
loop_
_entity.id
_entity.type
_entity.pdbx_description
1 polymer ?
#
loop_
_entity_poly.entity_id
_entity_poly.type
_entity_poly.pdbx_seq_one_letter_code
_entity_poly.pdbx_strand_id
1 'polypeptide(L)'
;AFPADRCMEGQPAFNQILDDVVIFVDIGFIDGQGGTLGQAGPCAVRGAGSNQTMFGRMEFDEADLVQVEAQGQLEGLILHEMGHVLGIGTWWNRAELLRNPSLPDNPGADTHFVGPNALIAFDNIGGGNFVGSKVPVENEAGQGSGDSHWRETTMDTELMTPFLDLLAPLSEVTIASLKDLVTAAT
;
A
#
# COMPACT_ATOMS: atom_id res chain seq x y z
N ALA A 1 23.33 -6.62 12.22
CA ALA A 1 22.83 -5.23 12.16
C ALA A 1 22.25 -4.94 10.78
N PHE A 2 21.10 -4.30 10.72
CA PHE A 2 20.52 -3.78 9.49
C PHE A 2 21.01 -2.33 9.30
N PRO A 3 21.60 -1.98 8.15
CA PRO A 3 22.03 -0.62 7.88
C PRO A 3 20.78 0.22 7.56
N ALA A 4 20.20 0.87 8.56
CA ALA A 4 18.94 1.57 8.48
C ALA A 4 18.96 2.80 7.56
N ASP A 5 20.15 3.33 7.26
CA ASP A 5 20.39 4.35 6.22
C ASP A 5 19.97 3.91 4.81
N ARG A 6 19.83 2.60 4.57
CA ARG A 6 19.26 2.06 3.32
C ARG A 6 17.75 2.21 3.26
N CYS A 7 17.10 2.41 4.40
CA CYS A 7 15.66 2.59 4.50
C CYS A 7 15.31 4.08 4.53
N MET A 8 16.00 4.80 5.39
CA MET A 8 15.83 6.24 5.56
C MET A 8 17.19 6.87 5.92
N GLU A 9 17.58 7.89 5.17
CA GLU A 9 18.86 8.58 5.33
C GLU A 9 19.04 9.10 6.77
N GLY A 10 20.24 8.98 7.30
CA GLY A 10 20.58 9.49 8.64
C GLY A 10 20.14 8.60 9.80
N GLN A 11 19.45 7.49 9.56
CA GLN A 11 19.05 6.58 10.63
C GLN A 11 20.22 5.71 11.10
N PRO A 12 20.40 5.50 12.43
CA PRO A 12 21.43 4.62 12.95
C PRO A 12 21.14 3.16 12.59
N ALA A 13 22.20 2.34 12.47
CA ALA A 13 22.04 0.92 12.22
C ALA A 13 21.19 0.25 13.30
N PHE A 14 20.21 -0.52 12.90
CA PHE A 14 19.39 -1.31 13.82
C PHE A 14 20.13 -2.60 14.21
N ASN A 15 20.34 -2.80 15.49
CA ASN A 15 21.17 -3.90 16.03
C ASN A 15 20.46 -4.62 17.19
N GLN A 16 19.23 -5.04 16.96
CA GLN A 16 18.43 -5.81 17.93
C GLN A 16 17.82 -7.02 17.22
N ILE A 17 17.34 -8.00 18.00
CA ILE A 17 16.53 -9.08 17.49
C ILE A 17 15.15 -8.50 17.18
N LEU A 18 14.66 -8.76 15.98
CA LEU A 18 13.38 -8.26 15.49
C LEU A 18 12.49 -9.44 15.11
N ASP A 19 11.38 -9.58 15.81
CA ASP A 19 10.31 -10.55 15.53
C ASP A 19 9.07 -9.91 14.84
N ASP A 20 8.94 -8.58 14.97
CA ASP A 20 7.90 -7.76 14.35
C ASP A 20 8.42 -6.95 13.15
N VAL A 21 7.78 -5.83 12.84
CA VAL A 21 8.19 -4.85 11.83
C VAL A 21 8.69 -3.57 12.51
N VAL A 22 9.76 -3.00 11.96
CA VAL A 22 10.22 -1.64 12.33
C VAL A 22 9.87 -0.69 11.19
N ILE A 23 9.21 0.42 11.51
CA ILE A 23 8.85 1.45 10.56
C ILE A 23 9.61 2.73 10.96
N PHE A 24 10.42 3.24 10.05
CA PHE A 24 11.01 4.57 10.18
C PHE A 24 10.02 5.59 9.66
N VAL A 25 9.77 6.64 10.43
CA VAL A 25 8.81 7.69 10.09
C VAL A 25 9.53 9.03 10.03
N ASP A 26 9.24 9.79 8.98
CA ASP A 26 9.69 11.17 8.83
C ASP A 26 8.51 12.09 8.49
N ILE A 27 8.64 13.36 8.88
CA ILE A 27 7.72 14.43 8.53
C ILE A 27 8.56 15.53 7.92
N GLY A 28 8.31 15.84 6.66
CA GLY A 28 9.10 16.81 5.91
C GLY A 28 8.36 17.30 4.67
N PHE A 29 9.05 18.04 3.84
CA PHE A 29 8.50 18.52 2.57
C PHE A 29 8.54 17.38 1.52
N ILE A 30 7.39 17.04 0.98
CA ILE A 30 7.27 16.14 -0.18
C ILE A 30 7.02 16.97 -1.44
N ASP A 31 5.83 17.53 -1.61
CA ASP A 31 5.45 18.34 -2.77
C ASP A 31 4.61 19.57 -2.40
N GLY A 32 4.28 19.75 -1.13
CA GLY A 32 3.53 20.87 -0.59
C GLY A 32 2.03 20.65 -0.57
N GLN A 33 1.29 21.66 -0.13
CA GLN A 33 -0.11 21.54 0.20
C GLN A 33 -0.98 21.03 -0.96
N GLY A 34 -1.77 19.98 -0.68
CA GLY A 34 -2.80 19.45 -1.58
C GLY A 34 -2.28 18.48 -2.65
N GLY A 35 -1.04 18.02 -2.52
CA GLY A 35 -0.46 16.99 -3.36
C GLY A 35 -0.44 15.61 -2.69
N THR A 36 0.75 15.03 -2.58
CA THR A 36 1.01 13.75 -1.90
C THR A 36 0.98 13.94 -0.39
N LEU A 37 -0.01 13.40 0.28
CA LEU A 37 -0.16 13.52 1.74
C LEU A 37 0.90 12.71 2.49
N GLY A 38 1.25 11.55 1.95
CA GLY A 38 2.24 10.63 2.47
C GLY A 38 2.76 9.68 1.40
N GLN A 39 3.85 9.01 1.72
CA GLN A 39 4.40 7.94 0.91
C GLN A 39 5.06 6.90 1.81
N ALA A 40 4.91 5.63 1.47
CA ALA A 40 5.47 4.56 2.27
C ALA A 40 5.87 3.33 1.45
N GLY A 41 6.65 2.49 2.07
CA GLY A 41 6.96 1.20 1.48
C GLY A 41 7.95 0.39 2.29
N PRO A 42 8.10 -0.90 1.92
CA PRO A 42 9.05 -1.79 2.54
C PRO A 42 10.49 -1.50 2.10
N CYS A 43 11.43 -1.65 3.02
CA CYS A 43 12.87 -1.53 2.76
C CYS A 43 13.57 -2.88 2.78
N ALA A 44 13.09 -3.81 3.61
CA ALA A 44 13.64 -5.15 3.70
C ALA A 44 12.59 -6.16 4.15
N VAL A 45 12.78 -7.39 3.70
CA VAL A 45 11.92 -8.54 4.02
C VAL A 45 12.64 -9.55 4.93
N ARG A 46 11.86 -10.44 5.58
CA ARG A 46 12.34 -11.46 6.55
C ARG A 46 13.09 -12.61 5.92
N GLY A 47 13.80 -12.52 4.95
CA GLY A 47 14.56 -13.60 4.34
C GLY A 47 14.34 -13.71 2.85
N ALA A 48 15.20 -14.49 2.22
CA ALA A 48 15.11 -14.70 0.78
C ALA A 48 13.79 -15.39 0.41
N GLY A 49 13.11 -14.84 -0.59
CA GLY A 49 11.81 -15.36 -1.05
C GLY A 49 10.60 -14.94 -0.22
N SER A 50 10.77 -14.25 0.91
CA SER A 50 9.65 -13.74 1.71
C SER A 50 9.12 -12.41 1.14
N ASN A 51 7.80 -12.21 1.25
CA ASN A 51 7.16 -10.91 1.04
C ASN A 51 6.73 -10.26 2.38
N GLN A 52 7.19 -10.79 3.52
CA GLN A 52 6.94 -10.22 4.84
C GLN A 52 7.92 -9.10 5.11
N THR A 53 7.45 -7.89 5.23
CA THR A 53 8.26 -6.73 5.57
C THR A 53 8.86 -6.85 6.97
N MET A 54 10.15 -6.59 7.08
CA MET A 54 10.89 -6.50 8.33
C MET A 54 11.22 -5.05 8.69
N PHE A 55 11.58 -4.26 7.69
CA PHE A 55 11.82 -2.82 7.82
C PHE A 55 11.06 -2.09 6.73
N GLY A 56 10.42 -0.98 7.09
CA GLY A 56 9.76 -0.08 6.17
C GLY A 56 9.95 1.38 6.55
N ARG A 57 9.51 2.26 5.66
CA ARG A 57 9.52 3.70 5.88
C ARG A 57 8.16 4.30 5.59
N MET A 58 7.84 5.39 6.27
CA MET A 58 6.71 6.26 6.02
C MET A 58 7.21 7.71 6.04
N GLU A 59 6.78 8.51 5.10
CA GLU A 59 7.07 9.94 5.02
C GLU A 59 5.75 10.69 4.84
N PHE A 60 5.56 11.79 5.56
CA PHE A 60 4.34 12.60 5.50
C PHE A 60 4.68 14.04 5.11
N ASP A 61 3.87 14.66 4.24
CA ASP A 61 4.07 16.06 3.88
C ASP A 61 3.65 16.98 5.03
N GLU A 62 4.62 17.73 5.55
CA GLU A 62 4.40 18.68 6.67
C GLU A 62 3.38 19.77 6.34
N ALA A 63 3.20 20.10 5.05
CA ALA A 63 2.28 21.13 4.60
C ALA A 63 0.80 20.70 4.72
N ASP A 64 0.52 19.40 4.71
CA ASP A 64 -0.84 18.87 4.72
C ASP A 64 -1.31 18.37 6.09
N LEU A 65 -0.39 17.91 6.95
CA LEU A 65 -0.73 17.23 8.20
C LEU A 65 -1.69 18.01 9.10
N VAL A 66 -1.53 19.33 9.22
CA VAL A 66 -2.40 20.18 10.05
C VAL A 66 -3.85 20.13 9.54
N GLN A 67 -4.04 20.14 8.24
CA GLN A 67 -5.37 20.06 7.64
C GLN A 67 -5.97 18.66 7.77
N VAL A 68 -5.18 17.62 7.50
CA VAL A 68 -5.58 16.22 7.62
C VAL A 68 -6.02 15.89 9.05
N GLU A 69 -5.26 16.37 10.08
CA GLU A 69 -5.63 16.23 11.48
C GLU A 69 -6.93 16.97 11.82
N ALA A 70 -7.06 18.23 11.37
CA ALA A 70 -8.27 19.03 11.61
C ALA A 70 -9.53 18.42 10.98
N GLN A 71 -9.38 17.65 9.91
CA GLN A 71 -10.44 16.92 9.24
C GLN A 71 -10.73 15.54 9.89
N GLY A 72 -9.92 15.11 10.87
CA GLY A 72 -10.06 13.80 11.52
C GLY A 72 -9.60 12.62 10.67
N GLN A 73 -8.76 12.87 9.65
CA GLN A 73 -8.31 11.85 8.69
C GLN A 73 -6.88 11.33 8.99
N LEU A 74 -6.19 11.86 10.01
CA LEU A 74 -4.79 11.51 10.28
C LEU A 74 -4.60 10.01 10.58
N GLU A 75 -5.52 9.41 11.34
CA GLU A 75 -5.47 7.96 11.62
C GLU A 75 -5.61 7.16 10.32
N GLY A 76 -6.54 7.53 9.44
CA GLY A 76 -6.73 6.90 8.14
C GLY A 76 -5.48 6.99 7.26
N LEU A 77 -4.87 8.18 7.20
CA LEU A 77 -3.61 8.38 6.46
C LEU A 77 -2.49 7.47 6.98
N ILE A 78 -2.28 7.43 8.31
CA ILE A 78 -1.24 6.59 8.91
C ILE A 78 -1.49 5.10 8.61
N LEU A 79 -2.73 4.64 8.72
CA LEU A 79 -3.10 3.25 8.44
C LEU A 79 -2.92 2.90 6.95
N HIS A 80 -3.23 3.83 6.04
CA HIS A 80 -3.00 3.70 4.61
C HIS A 80 -1.49 3.46 4.32
N GLU A 81 -0.66 4.35 4.83
CA GLU A 81 0.80 4.23 4.66
C GLU A 81 1.37 2.96 5.31
N MET A 82 0.84 2.55 6.45
CA MET A 82 1.20 1.26 7.04
C MET A 82 0.83 0.08 6.13
N GLY A 83 -0.28 0.14 5.42
CA GLY A 83 -0.67 -0.84 4.40
C GLY A 83 0.41 -1.01 3.34
N HIS A 84 0.95 0.09 2.82
CA HIS A 84 2.06 0.08 1.86
C HIS A 84 3.35 -0.50 2.47
N VAL A 85 3.67 -0.19 3.72
CA VAL A 85 4.81 -0.81 4.43
C VAL A 85 4.63 -2.32 4.51
N LEU A 86 3.42 -2.81 4.80
CA LEU A 86 3.14 -4.25 4.90
C LEU A 86 3.12 -4.96 3.54
N GLY A 87 3.16 -4.22 2.43
CA GLY A 87 3.29 -4.75 1.10
C GLY A 87 2.07 -4.59 0.19
N ILE A 88 0.97 -4.01 0.70
CA ILE A 88 -0.20 -3.70 -0.13
C ILE A 88 0.22 -2.73 -1.22
N GLY A 89 -0.06 -3.06 -2.47
CA GLY A 89 0.41 -2.30 -3.63
C GLY A 89 1.89 -2.49 -3.93
N THR A 90 2.74 -2.30 -2.95
CA THR A 90 4.20 -2.25 -3.11
C THR A 90 4.86 -3.60 -3.44
N TRP A 91 4.29 -4.71 -2.96
CA TRP A 91 4.78 -6.07 -3.24
C TRP A 91 3.95 -6.85 -4.27
N TRP A 92 2.81 -6.35 -4.73
CA TRP A 92 1.90 -7.09 -5.61
C TRP A 92 2.56 -7.57 -6.89
N ASN A 93 3.32 -6.70 -7.56
CA ASN A 93 4.04 -7.08 -8.78
C ASN A 93 5.17 -8.09 -8.49
N ARG A 94 5.95 -7.86 -7.44
CA ARG A 94 7.01 -8.79 -7.01
C ARG A 94 6.48 -10.18 -6.66
N ALA A 95 5.31 -10.23 -6.01
CA ALA A 95 4.63 -11.47 -5.61
C ALA A 95 3.88 -12.15 -6.76
N GLU A 96 3.97 -11.60 -7.97
CA GLU A 96 3.23 -12.06 -9.14
C GLU A 96 1.70 -12.08 -8.96
N LEU A 97 1.18 -11.21 -8.09
CA LEU A 97 -0.25 -11.06 -7.80
C LEU A 97 -0.91 -9.94 -8.61
N LEU A 98 -0.13 -9.08 -9.27
CA LEU A 98 -0.61 -8.05 -10.18
C LEU A 98 -0.63 -8.55 -11.61
N ARG A 99 -1.69 -8.22 -12.35
CA ARG A 99 -1.83 -8.51 -13.78
C ARG A 99 -2.13 -7.23 -14.56
N ASN A 100 -1.62 -7.19 -15.79
CA ASN A 100 -1.77 -6.08 -16.72
C ASN A 100 -1.43 -4.72 -16.09
N PRO A 101 -0.22 -4.52 -15.57
CA PRO A 101 0.15 -3.25 -14.96
C PRO A 101 -0.04 -2.09 -15.94
N SER A 102 -0.50 -0.95 -15.42
CA SER A 102 -0.77 0.26 -16.21
C SER A 102 0.48 1.11 -16.41
N LEU A 103 1.41 1.03 -15.48
CA LEU A 103 2.66 1.78 -15.52
C LEU A 103 3.79 0.99 -16.18
N PRO A 104 4.73 1.66 -16.84
CA PRO A 104 4.74 3.11 -17.12
C PRO A 104 3.93 3.51 -18.37
N ASP A 105 3.59 2.59 -19.27
CA ASP A 105 3.25 2.90 -20.66
C ASP A 105 1.85 2.43 -21.10
N ASN A 106 1.00 1.97 -20.19
CA ASN A 106 -0.30 1.40 -20.53
C ASN A 106 -1.45 1.93 -19.64
N PRO A 107 -1.65 3.26 -19.56
CA PRO A 107 -2.73 3.83 -18.76
C PRO A 107 -4.10 3.32 -19.24
N GLY A 108 -5.01 3.07 -18.32
CA GLY A 108 -6.32 2.50 -18.62
C GLY A 108 -6.33 0.97 -18.86
N ALA A 109 -5.19 0.29 -18.65
CA ALA A 109 -5.14 -1.17 -18.71
C ALA A 109 -6.13 -1.81 -17.74
N ASP A 110 -6.51 -3.06 -18.02
CA ASP A 110 -7.30 -3.87 -17.09
C ASP A 110 -6.43 -4.41 -15.94
N THR A 111 -5.82 -3.47 -15.19
CA THR A 111 -4.96 -3.80 -14.05
C THR A 111 -5.76 -4.39 -12.93
N HIS A 112 -5.33 -5.53 -12.42
CA HIS A 112 -6.05 -6.23 -11.37
C HIS A 112 -5.15 -7.15 -10.54
N PHE A 113 -5.61 -7.42 -9.32
CA PHE A 113 -5.02 -8.35 -8.37
C PHE A 113 -5.67 -9.73 -8.51
N VAL A 114 -4.87 -10.80 -8.38
CA VAL A 114 -5.32 -12.18 -8.61
C VAL A 114 -5.10 -13.12 -7.41
N GLY A 115 -4.78 -12.59 -6.25
CA GLY A 115 -4.60 -13.40 -5.05
C GLY A 115 -5.90 -14.09 -4.62
N PRO A 116 -5.88 -15.40 -4.37
CA PRO A 116 -7.11 -16.18 -4.19
C PRO A 116 -7.93 -15.78 -2.96
N ASN A 117 -7.28 -15.35 -1.87
CA ASN A 117 -8.01 -14.95 -0.67
C ASN A 117 -8.73 -13.61 -0.89
N ALA A 118 -8.07 -12.63 -1.53
CA ALA A 118 -8.69 -11.35 -1.86
C ALA A 118 -9.83 -11.52 -2.90
N LEU A 119 -9.66 -12.40 -3.87
CA LEU A 119 -10.73 -12.72 -4.84
C LEU A 119 -11.97 -13.26 -4.13
N ILE A 120 -11.81 -14.17 -3.18
CA ILE A 120 -12.94 -14.72 -2.39
C ILE A 120 -13.60 -13.61 -1.57
N ALA A 121 -12.82 -12.77 -0.90
CA ALA A 121 -13.35 -11.64 -0.12
C ALA A 121 -14.12 -10.66 -1.01
N PHE A 122 -13.59 -10.34 -2.18
CA PHE A 122 -14.23 -9.44 -3.14
C PHE A 122 -15.52 -10.02 -3.72
N ASP A 123 -15.55 -11.33 -4.00
CA ASP A 123 -16.75 -12.02 -4.47
C ASP A 123 -17.85 -12.05 -3.40
N ASN A 124 -17.47 -12.25 -2.13
CA ASN A 124 -18.41 -12.25 -1.00
C ASN A 124 -19.15 -10.92 -0.82
N ILE A 125 -18.53 -9.79 -1.17
CA ILE A 125 -19.16 -8.47 -1.18
C ILE A 125 -19.85 -8.14 -2.51
N GLY A 126 -19.92 -9.10 -3.44
CA GLY A 126 -20.61 -8.98 -4.73
C GLY A 126 -19.75 -8.47 -5.87
N GLY A 127 -18.47 -8.21 -5.66
CA GLY A 127 -17.56 -7.66 -6.67
C GLY A 127 -17.40 -8.53 -7.91
N GLY A 128 -17.33 -9.85 -7.74
CA GLY A 128 -17.21 -10.79 -8.85
C GLY A 128 -18.37 -10.77 -9.86
N ASN A 129 -19.55 -10.33 -9.43
CA ASN A 129 -20.70 -10.16 -10.32
C ASN A 129 -20.51 -9.00 -11.32
N PHE A 130 -19.65 -8.04 -10.99
CA PHE A 130 -19.41 -6.86 -11.81
C PHE A 130 -18.20 -7.00 -12.74
N VAL A 131 -17.14 -7.62 -12.28
CA VAL A 131 -15.84 -7.61 -12.97
C VAL A 131 -15.24 -9.00 -13.20
N GLY A 132 -15.89 -10.06 -12.76
CA GLY A 132 -15.36 -11.42 -12.84
C GLY A 132 -14.30 -11.74 -11.78
N SER A 133 -13.51 -12.79 -12.00
CA SER A 133 -12.51 -13.30 -11.03
C SER A 133 -11.25 -12.43 -10.97
N LYS A 134 -11.39 -11.17 -10.57
CA LYS A 134 -10.30 -10.20 -10.41
C LYS A 134 -10.70 -9.12 -9.42
N VAL A 135 -9.74 -8.56 -8.67
CA VAL A 135 -9.94 -7.35 -7.87
C VAL A 135 -9.34 -6.18 -8.65
N PRO A 136 -10.12 -5.20 -9.09
CA PRO A 136 -9.59 -4.07 -9.86
C PRO A 136 -8.57 -3.25 -9.06
N VAL A 137 -7.43 -2.98 -9.71
CA VAL A 137 -6.35 -2.13 -9.21
C VAL A 137 -6.35 -0.83 -9.99
N GLU A 138 -5.93 0.27 -9.34
CA GLU A 138 -5.90 1.61 -9.94
C GLU A 138 -5.01 1.65 -11.18
N ASN A 139 -5.51 2.26 -12.25
CA ASN A 139 -4.86 2.26 -13.56
C ASN A 139 -4.85 3.63 -14.27
N GLU A 140 -5.40 4.67 -13.64
CA GLU A 140 -5.53 6.01 -14.24
C GLU A 140 -4.83 7.09 -13.42
N ALA A 141 -4.76 6.94 -12.10
CA ALA A 141 -4.03 7.87 -11.24
C ALA A 141 -2.53 7.72 -11.45
N GLY A 142 -1.82 8.79 -11.75
CA GLY A 142 -0.42 8.84 -12.18
C GLY A 142 0.60 8.05 -11.33
N GLN A 143 1.89 8.37 -11.49
CA GLN A 143 2.95 7.71 -10.72
C GLN A 143 2.73 7.94 -9.22
N GLY A 144 2.79 6.86 -8.44
CA GLY A 144 2.52 6.86 -6.99
C GLY A 144 1.20 6.19 -6.62
N SER A 145 0.17 6.28 -7.46
CA SER A 145 -1.15 5.69 -7.19
C SER A 145 -1.48 4.50 -8.09
N GLY A 146 -1.14 4.58 -9.38
CA GLY A 146 -1.35 3.49 -10.32
C GLY A 146 -0.62 2.21 -9.91
N ASP A 147 -1.24 1.07 -10.15
CA ASP A 147 -0.71 -0.27 -9.89
C ASP A 147 -0.48 -0.63 -8.40
N SER A 148 -0.70 0.34 -7.47
CA SER A 148 -0.39 0.19 -6.04
C SER A 148 -1.57 0.37 -5.11
N HIS A 149 -2.76 0.69 -5.63
CA HIS A 149 -3.98 0.91 -4.87
C HIS A 149 -5.15 0.11 -5.46
N TRP A 150 -6.18 -0.13 -4.66
CA TRP A 150 -7.45 -0.58 -5.22
C TRP A 150 -8.03 0.51 -6.13
N ARG A 151 -8.77 0.07 -7.15
CA ARG A 151 -9.36 1.03 -8.10
C ARG A 151 -10.41 1.89 -7.43
N GLU A 152 -10.21 3.21 -7.47
CA GLU A 152 -11.10 4.21 -6.89
C GLU A 152 -12.55 4.03 -7.34
N THR A 153 -12.77 3.93 -8.63
CA THR A 153 -14.12 3.78 -9.22
C THR A 153 -14.85 2.48 -8.84
N THR A 154 -14.18 1.56 -8.16
CA THR A 154 -14.73 0.26 -7.73
C THR A 154 -14.85 0.14 -6.22
N MET A 155 -13.85 0.62 -5.50
CA MET A 155 -13.73 0.45 -4.04
C MET A 155 -14.06 1.73 -3.26
N ASP A 156 -14.13 2.89 -3.96
CA ASP A 156 -14.56 4.20 -3.45
C ASP A 156 -13.87 4.54 -2.12
N THR A 157 -14.57 4.51 -1.01
CA THR A 157 -14.08 4.91 0.32
C THR A 157 -13.18 3.87 1.02
N GLU A 158 -12.77 2.80 0.36
CA GLU A 158 -11.89 1.78 0.98
C GLU A 158 -10.52 2.36 1.32
N LEU A 159 -9.93 1.94 2.43
CA LEU A 159 -8.70 2.50 2.99
C LEU A 159 -7.54 2.58 1.99
N MET A 160 -7.38 1.58 1.12
CA MET A 160 -6.25 1.47 0.19
C MET A 160 -6.59 1.91 -1.24
N THR A 161 -7.57 2.80 -1.40
CA THR A 161 -7.78 3.56 -2.65
C THR A 161 -6.86 4.78 -2.71
N PRO A 162 -6.66 5.42 -3.90
CA PRO A 162 -5.72 6.54 -4.05
C PRO A 162 -6.07 7.81 -3.27
N PHE A 163 -7.33 7.97 -2.88
CA PHE A 163 -7.79 9.18 -2.21
C PHE A 163 -8.20 8.88 -0.77
N LEU A 164 -7.84 9.79 0.13
CA LEU A 164 -8.14 9.67 1.55
C LEU A 164 -9.54 10.19 1.86
N ASP A 165 -10.45 9.30 2.21
CA ASP A 165 -11.80 9.63 2.65
C ASP A 165 -11.92 9.85 4.16
N LEU A 166 -12.96 10.59 4.58
CA LEU A 166 -13.23 10.83 6.01
C LEU A 166 -13.49 9.53 6.79
N LEU A 167 -14.14 8.57 6.15
CA LEU A 167 -14.33 7.23 6.67
C LEU A 167 -13.69 6.26 5.67
N ALA A 168 -12.46 5.89 5.93
CA ALA A 168 -11.68 4.98 5.09
C ALA A 168 -11.63 3.57 5.75
N PRO A 169 -12.66 2.72 5.58
CA PRO A 169 -12.71 1.43 6.24
C PRO A 169 -11.67 0.47 5.64
N LEU A 170 -10.95 -0.23 6.51
CA LEU A 170 -10.12 -1.35 6.12
C LEU A 170 -11.03 -2.55 5.76
N SER A 171 -11.06 -2.92 4.48
CA SER A 171 -11.92 -3.99 3.99
C SER A 171 -11.37 -5.39 4.23
N GLU A 172 -12.27 -6.38 4.18
CA GLU A 172 -11.86 -7.80 4.16
C GLU A 172 -11.01 -8.14 2.93
N VAL A 173 -11.19 -7.43 1.82
CA VAL A 173 -10.39 -7.60 0.60
C VAL A 173 -8.92 -7.23 0.86
N THR A 174 -8.69 -6.09 1.49
CA THR A 174 -7.35 -5.62 1.85
C THR A 174 -6.68 -6.56 2.86
N ILE A 175 -7.40 -6.98 3.90
CA ILE A 175 -6.88 -7.97 4.88
C ILE A 175 -6.53 -9.30 4.19
N ALA A 176 -7.39 -9.77 3.29
CA ALA A 176 -7.17 -11.02 2.56
C ALA A 176 -5.97 -10.93 1.60
N SER A 177 -5.73 -9.75 0.99
CA SER A 177 -4.57 -9.53 0.13
C SER A 177 -3.23 -9.68 0.86
N LEU A 178 -3.16 -9.30 2.14
CA LEU A 178 -1.97 -9.54 2.97
C LEU A 178 -1.70 -11.04 3.14
N LYS A 179 -2.75 -11.85 3.30
CA LYS A 179 -2.60 -13.32 3.36
C LYS A 179 -2.07 -13.88 2.04
N ASP A 180 -2.53 -13.36 0.91
CA ASP A 180 -2.03 -13.75 -0.40
C ASP A 180 -0.54 -13.41 -0.57
N LEU A 181 -0.10 -12.23 -0.11
CA LEU A 181 1.31 -11.83 -0.11
C LEU A 181 2.20 -12.78 0.68
N VAL A 182 1.74 -13.21 1.87
CA VAL A 182 2.49 -14.17 2.71
C VAL A 182 2.57 -15.55 2.05
N THR A 183 1.49 -16.00 1.41
CA THR A 183 1.43 -17.33 0.78
C THR A 183 2.08 -17.38 -0.60
N ALA A 184 2.21 -16.25 -1.29
CA ALA A 184 2.92 -16.13 -2.56
C ALA A 184 4.45 -16.04 -2.41
N ALA A 185 4.96 -16.11 -1.18
CA ALA A 185 6.40 -16.17 -0.94
C ALA A 185 6.96 -17.48 -1.52
N THR A 186 7.96 -17.37 -2.38
CA THR A 186 8.63 -18.47 -3.09
C THR A 186 9.94 -18.85 -2.43
#